data_d4d2a7fc4314aa6ddb2bd248e8762484
#
_entry.id   d4d2a7fc4314aa6ddb2bd248e8762484
#
_cell.length_a   1.000
_cell.length_b   1.000
_cell.length_c   1.000
_cell.angle_alpha   90.00
_cell.angle_beta   90.00
_cell.angle_gamma   90.00
#
_symmetry.space_group_name_H-M   'P 1'
#
loop_
_entity.id
_entity.type
_entity.pdbx_description
1 polymer ?
#
loop_
_entity_poly.entity_id
_entity_poly.type
_entity_poly.pdbx_seq_one_letter_code
_entity_poly.pdbx_strand_id
1 'polypeptide(L)'
;MMEGEDIVSAEAIIDNGRFGKRVVRFETGRLAKQAAGAAMAYLDDETAVLSATTAGKQPKDQFDFFPLTVDVEERSYAAGRIPGSFFRREGRPGTEAILAARLIDRPLRPGFKKGLRNEVQVVATVLAAHPNDAYDVLAINAASMSTQIAGLPFSGHIAGTRLALIDGQWVAFPRWSEMERSVFNIVVAGRIVTTEDGSEDVAIMMVEAGGGENEWDLIQAGAVAPTEDVVADGLEAAKPFIRALCEAQMKVAEVASKETAEFPIFLDYSDEQYAAVEQWVGDKLAKALLTEGKLAREEAVDQVKADMLEALSEQFPEGEKELKAAFRSLEKQTIRNRTLREEIRMDGRSLRTIRSLSAEVEVLPRVHGSALFQRGETQILGVTTLAMLRMEQQLDNLSPVTAKRYMHQYNFPPYSTGETGRVGSPKRREIGHGDLAERALKPVIPSREEFPYAIRQVSETMGSNGSSSMGSVCASTLSLLQAGVPLRAPVAGIAMGLMTGEVDGKQKAVTLTDILGAEDGFGDMDFKVAGTR
;
A
#
# COMPACT_ATOMS: atom_id res chain seq x y z
N MET A 1 -27.48 25.48 9.63
CA MET A 1 -27.11 24.59 10.74
C MET A 1 -26.65 25.45 11.91
N MET A 2 -27.04 25.15 13.15
CA MET A 2 -26.47 25.85 14.31
C MET A 2 -25.00 25.38 14.44
N GLU A 3 -24.05 26.28 14.21
CA GLU A 3 -22.67 26.07 14.55
C GLU A 3 -22.53 26.15 16.08
N GLY A 4 -22.01 25.08 16.71
CA GLY A 4 -21.65 25.16 18.13
C GLY A 4 -20.38 26.00 18.31
N GLU A 5 -20.20 26.62 19.45
CA GLU A 5 -19.06 27.51 19.77
C GLU A 5 -17.67 26.83 19.61
N ASP A 6 -17.61 25.49 19.58
CA ASP A 6 -16.35 24.71 19.50
C ASP A 6 -16.09 24.12 18.10
N ILE A 7 -16.89 24.44 17.08
CA ILE A 7 -16.76 23.83 15.76
C ILE A 7 -15.81 24.66 14.90
N VAL A 8 -14.76 24.02 14.41
CA VAL A 8 -13.78 24.62 13.49
C VAL A 8 -13.87 23.90 12.16
N SER A 9 -13.95 24.65 11.06
CA SER A 9 -13.99 24.09 9.71
C SER A 9 -13.19 24.90 8.70
N ALA A 10 -12.73 24.23 7.64
CA ALA A 10 -12.12 24.85 6.47
C ALA A 10 -12.42 24.01 5.22
N GLU A 11 -12.37 24.65 4.06
CA GLU A 11 -12.65 24.05 2.76
C GLU A 11 -11.46 24.09 1.83
N ALA A 12 -11.31 23.02 1.03
CA ALA A 12 -10.46 22.95 -0.13
C ALA A 12 -11.33 22.89 -1.39
N ILE A 13 -11.05 23.79 -2.33
CA ILE A 13 -11.74 23.79 -3.63
C ILE A 13 -10.90 23.01 -4.62
N ILE A 14 -11.46 21.95 -5.16
CA ILE A 14 -10.87 21.09 -6.17
C ILE A 14 -11.42 21.53 -7.53
N ASP A 15 -10.62 22.25 -8.30
CA ASP A 15 -11.04 22.79 -9.59
C ASP A 15 -10.58 21.88 -10.73
N ASN A 16 -11.51 21.15 -11.33
CA ASN A 16 -11.29 20.25 -12.46
C ASN A 16 -11.54 20.94 -13.83
N GLY A 17 -11.53 22.28 -13.88
CA GLY A 17 -11.77 23.02 -15.13
C GLY A 17 -13.12 22.67 -15.75
N ARG A 18 -13.12 22.12 -16.96
CA ARG A 18 -14.35 21.76 -17.69
C ARG A 18 -15.21 20.68 -17.01
N PHE A 19 -14.64 19.90 -16.10
CA PHE A 19 -15.37 18.89 -15.30
C PHE A 19 -16.00 19.47 -14.01
N GLY A 20 -15.87 20.79 -13.83
CA GLY A 20 -16.47 21.47 -12.68
C GLY A 20 -15.59 21.48 -11.45
N LYS A 21 -16.19 21.87 -10.33
CA LYS A 21 -15.52 21.96 -9.03
C LYS A 21 -16.12 20.98 -8.05
N ARG A 22 -15.25 20.47 -7.17
CA ARG A 22 -15.63 19.69 -5.99
C ARG A 22 -15.14 20.42 -4.74
N VAL A 23 -15.82 20.27 -3.63
CA VAL A 23 -15.44 20.90 -2.36
C VAL A 23 -15.18 19.81 -1.33
N VAL A 24 -14.00 19.84 -0.74
CA VAL A 24 -13.67 19.01 0.42
C VAL A 24 -13.66 19.90 1.65
N ARG A 25 -14.57 19.66 2.59
CA ARG A 25 -14.66 20.41 3.83
C ARG A 25 -14.22 19.54 5.00
N PHE A 26 -13.32 20.08 5.81
CA PHE A 26 -12.88 19.50 7.08
C PHE A 26 -13.59 20.17 8.23
N GLU A 27 -13.99 19.39 9.24
CA GLU A 27 -14.65 19.89 10.45
C GLU A 27 -14.19 19.10 11.67
N THR A 28 -13.99 19.77 12.79
CA THR A 28 -13.76 19.14 14.10
C THR A 28 -14.58 19.81 15.21
N GLY A 29 -14.60 19.20 16.40
CA GLY A 29 -15.30 19.75 17.58
C GLY A 29 -16.73 19.24 17.79
N ARG A 30 -17.37 18.63 16.79
CA ARG A 30 -18.77 18.16 16.86
C ARG A 30 -18.91 16.75 17.42
N LEU A 31 -18.15 15.78 16.88
CA LEU A 31 -18.31 14.35 17.14
C LEU A 31 -17.05 13.77 17.81
N ALA A 32 -17.20 12.60 18.45
CA ALA A 32 -16.14 11.82 19.06
C ALA A 32 -15.22 12.61 20.01
N LYS A 33 -15.79 13.49 20.85
CA LYS A 33 -15.09 14.43 21.74
C LYS A 33 -14.15 13.77 22.77
N GLN A 34 -14.26 12.46 23.00
CA GLN A 34 -13.36 11.72 23.90
C GLN A 34 -12.13 11.11 23.21
N ALA A 35 -12.09 11.10 21.87
CA ALA A 35 -10.90 10.69 21.13
C ALA A 35 -9.75 11.69 21.35
N ALA A 36 -8.51 11.24 21.15
CA ALA A 36 -7.37 12.14 21.17
C ALA A 36 -7.51 13.22 20.08
N GLY A 37 -7.92 12.80 18.87
CA GLY A 37 -8.35 13.71 17.80
C GLY A 37 -9.51 13.12 17.02
N ALA A 38 -10.44 13.95 16.57
CA ALA A 38 -11.58 13.53 15.75
C ALA A 38 -11.87 14.59 14.68
N ALA A 39 -12.08 14.15 13.44
CA ALA A 39 -12.37 15.03 12.32
C ALA A 39 -13.40 14.42 11.38
N MET A 40 -14.25 15.28 10.84
CA MET A 40 -15.13 14.97 9.72
C MET A 40 -14.51 15.50 8.43
N ALA A 41 -14.55 14.72 7.38
CA ALA A 41 -14.32 15.19 6.01
C ALA A 41 -15.61 14.99 5.20
N TYR A 42 -16.00 16.02 4.48
CA TYR A 42 -17.16 16.03 3.60
C TYR A 42 -16.72 16.26 2.17
N LEU A 43 -17.33 15.57 1.23
CA LEU A 43 -17.22 15.82 -0.20
C LEU A 43 -18.55 16.34 -0.71
N ASP A 44 -18.57 17.60 -1.16
CA ASP A 44 -19.77 18.33 -1.63
C ASP A 44 -20.96 18.32 -0.64
N ASP A 45 -20.68 18.14 0.67
CA ASP A 45 -21.69 17.94 1.73
C ASP A 45 -22.62 16.72 1.54
N GLU A 46 -22.32 15.83 0.60
CA GLU A 46 -23.11 14.64 0.26
C GLU A 46 -22.47 13.34 0.76
N THR A 47 -21.14 13.24 0.73
CA THR A 47 -20.39 12.11 1.29
C THR A 47 -19.62 12.57 2.53
N ALA A 48 -19.71 11.84 3.64
CA ALA A 48 -19.12 12.22 4.91
C ALA A 48 -18.42 11.05 5.61
N VAL A 49 -17.19 11.27 6.03
CA VAL A 49 -16.37 10.31 6.78
C VAL A 49 -15.92 10.94 8.10
N LEU A 50 -16.24 10.28 9.20
CA LEU A 50 -15.67 10.58 10.52
C LEU A 50 -14.39 9.77 10.70
N SER A 51 -13.29 10.41 11.09
CA SER A 51 -12.11 9.72 11.60
C SER A 51 -11.86 10.09 13.05
N ALA A 52 -11.56 9.09 13.87
CA ALA A 52 -11.19 9.25 15.27
C ALA A 52 -9.84 8.57 15.50
N THR A 53 -8.89 9.32 16.05
CA THR A 53 -7.55 8.85 16.41
C THR A 53 -7.42 8.80 17.93
N THR A 54 -6.95 7.66 18.43
CA THR A 54 -6.67 7.43 19.85
C THR A 54 -5.27 6.86 20.02
N ALA A 55 -4.66 7.11 21.19
CA ALA A 55 -3.37 6.53 21.53
C ALA A 55 -3.41 5.88 22.92
N GLY A 56 -2.74 4.76 23.04
CA GLY A 56 -2.55 4.07 24.33
C GLY A 56 -1.69 4.93 25.26
N LYS A 57 -2.03 4.95 26.55
CA LYS A 57 -1.30 5.74 27.56
C LYS A 57 0.10 5.20 27.87
N GLN A 58 0.30 3.92 27.69
CA GLN A 58 1.57 3.24 27.97
C GLN A 58 2.17 2.66 26.70
N PRO A 59 3.50 2.72 26.53
CA PRO A 59 4.15 2.03 25.42
C PRO A 59 4.01 0.52 25.56
N LYS A 60 4.04 -0.18 24.44
CA LYS A 60 4.07 -1.64 24.36
C LYS A 60 5.49 -2.11 24.10
N ASP A 61 6.28 -2.29 25.16
CA ASP A 61 7.71 -2.61 25.10
C ASP A 61 8.01 -3.96 24.42
N GLN A 62 7.01 -4.86 24.38
CA GLN A 62 7.15 -6.14 23.69
C GLN A 62 7.24 -6.02 22.17
N PHE A 63 6.87 -4.88 21.59
CA PHE A 63 6.98 -4.65 20.16
C PHE A 63 8.28 -3.97 19.78
N ASP A 64 8.89 -4.41 18.71
CA ASP A 64 10.04 -3.80 18.04
C ASP A 64 9.64 -2.89 16.86
N PHE A 65 8.33 -2.67 16.67
CA PHE A 65 7.74 -1.85 15.63
C PHE A 65 6.68 -0.89 16.18
N PHE A 66 6.32 0.10 15.39
CA PHE A 66 5.24 1.04 15.71
C PHE A 66 3.86 0.37 15.57
N PRO A 67 3.10 0.21 16.67
CA PRO A 67 1.82 -0.48 16.66
C PRO A 67 0.68 0.46 16.22
N LEU A 68 0.61 0.76 14.92
CA LEU A 68 -0.49 1.49 14.29
C LEU A 68 -1.54 0.50 13.78
N THR A 69 -2.79 0.74 14.16
CA THR A 69 -3.96 0.05 13.62
C THR A 69 -4.87 1.06 12.93
N VAL A 70 -5.22 0.79 11.68
CA VAL A 70 -6.18 1.57 10.91
C VAL A 70 -7.36 0.69 10.56
N ASP A 71 -8.56 1.12 10.92
CA ASP A 71 -9.81 0.44 10.62
C ASP A 71 -10.75 1.36 9.85
N VAL A 72 -11.47 0.79 8.89
CA VAL A 72 -12.52 1.48 8.15
C VAL A 72 -13.84 0.74 8.37
N GLU A 73 -14.86 1.48 8.77
CA GLU A 73 -16.19 0.98 9.06
C GLU A 73 -17.19 1.53 8.03
N GLU A 74 -17.64 0.67 7.13
CA GLU A 74 -18.76 0.97 6.23
C GLU A 74 -20.07 0.77 6.97
N ARG A 75 -20.91 1.80 7.01
CA ARG A 75 -22.24 1.72 7.60
C ARG A 75 -23.29 1.70 6.48
N SER A 76 -24.12 0.69 6.45
CA SER A 76 -25.16 0.54 5.42
C SER A 76 -26.14 1.71 5.42
N TYR A 77 -26.40 2.31 6.59
CA TYR A 77 -27.25 3.51 6.69
C TYR A 77 -26.66 4.72 5.96
N ALA A 78 -25.33 4.77 5.74
CA ALA A 78 -24.69 5.83 4.97
C ALA A 78 -25.25 5.93 3.54
N ALA A 79 -25.65 4.80 2.96
CA ALA A 79 -26.34 4.72 1.67
C ALA A 79 -27.86 4.48 1.80
N GLY A 80 -28.45 4.74 2.98
CA GLY A 80 -29.88 4.55 3.23
C GLY A 80 -30.34 3.08 3.21
N ARG A 81 -29.43 2.13 3.48
CA ARG A 81 -29.69 0.69 3.40
C ARG A 81 -29.67 0.01 4.76
N ILE A 82 -30.38 -1.12 4.85
CA ILE A 82 -30.28 -2.10 5.94
C ILE A 82 -29.35 -3.23 5.43
N PRO A 83 -28.39 -3.71 6.25
CA PRO A 83 -27.49 -4.80 5.84
C PRO A 83 -28.22 -6.04 5.35
N GLY A 84 -27.75 -6.63 4.24
CA GLY A 84 -28.37 -7.78 3.60
C GLY A 84 -28.22 -9.11 4.36
N SER A 85 -27.34 -9.18 5.36
CA SER A 85 -27.09 -10.37 6.17
C SER A 85 -28.32 -10.79 7.00
N PHE A 86 -28.39 -12.04 7.43
CA PHE A 86 -29.47 -12.56 8.28
C PHE A 86 -29.71 -11.70 9.53
N PHE A 87 -28.64 -11.23 10.19
CA PHE A 87 -28.72 -10.44 11.41
C PHE A 87 -29.05 -8.96 11.19
N ARG A 88 -29.19 -8.51 9.94
CA ARG A 88 -29.43 -7.10 9.58
C ARG A 88 -28.49 -6.12 10.28
N ARG A 89 -27.24 -6.54 10.42
CA ARG A 89 -26.16 -5.78 11.06
C ARG A 89 -24.87 -5.99 10.27
N GLU A 90 -24.04 -4.95 10.22
CA GLU A 90 -22.69 -5.04 9.68
C GLU A 90 -21.87 -6.06 10.48
N GLY A 91 -21.13 -6.88 9.77
CA GLY A 91 -20.25 -7.91 10.33
C GLY A 91 -18.78 -7.49 10.27
N ARG A 92 -17.94 -8.41 9.79
CA ARG A 92 -16.53 -8.10 9.56
C ARG A 92 -16.39 -7.11 8.40
N PRO A 93 -15.35 -6.23 8.41
CA PRO A 93 -15.08 -5.33 7.31
C PRO A 93 -15.01 -6.06 5.96
N GLY A 94 -15.68 -5.52 4.97
CA GLY A 94 -15.62 -6.01 3.60
C GLY A 94 -14.25 -5.74 2.94
N THR A 95 -14.07 -6.26 1.74
CA THR A 95 -12.83 -6.05 0.96
C THR A 95 -12.53 -4.57 0.77
N GLU A 96 -13.52 -3.76 0.37
CA GLU A 96 -13.35 -2.31 0.12
C GLU A 96 -12.90 -1.57 1.38
N ALA A 97 -13.49 -1.87 2.53
CA ALA A 97 -13.09 -1.28 3.81
C ALA A 97 -11.64 -1.65 4.19
N ILE A 98 -11.23 -2.89 3.93
CA ILE A 98 -9.85 -3.34 4.17
C ILE A 98 -8.87 -2.64 3.22
N LEU A 99 -9.22 -2.48 1.94
CA LEU A 99 -8.40 -1.78 0.97
C LEU A 99 -8.28 -0.28 1.33
N ALA A 100 -9.38 0.36 1.70
CA ALA A 100 -9.38 1.74 2.17
C ALA A 100 -8.52 1.92 3.43
N ALA A 101 -8.58 0.99 4.39
CA ALA A 101 -7.71 1.01 5.57
C ALA A 101 -6.22 0.92 5.20
N ARG A 102 -5.87 0.15 4.17
CA ARG A 102 -4.49 0.06 3.65
C ARG A 102 -4.05 1.33 2.92
N LEU A 103 -4.96 1.98 2.18
CA LEU A 103 -4.70 3.29 1.57
C LEU A 103 -4.42 4.37 2.61
N ILE A 104 -5.07 4.31 3.77
CA ILE A 104 -4.84 5.23 4.89
C ILE A 104 -3.51 4.91 5.60
N ASP A 105 -3.27 3.64 5.96
CA ASP A 105 -2.09 3.23 6.75
C ASP A 105 -0.77 3.58 6.05
N ARG A 106 -0.67 3.36 4.74
CA ARG A 106 0.56 3.53 3.96
C ARG A 106 1.15 4.94 4.03
N PRO A 107 0.41 6.03 3.78
CA PRO A 107 0.95 7.37 3.90
C PRO A 107 0.99 7.88 5.35
N LEU A 108 0.12 7.42 6.25
CA LEU A 108 0.10 7.88 7.63
C LEU A 108 1.28 7.36 8.45
N ARG A 109 1.61 6.08 8.31
CA ARG A 109 2.63 5.41 9.14
C ARG A 109 3.99 6.11 9.13
N PRO A 110 4.55 6.53 7.98
CA PRO A 110 5.83 7.25 7.95
C PRO A 110 5.77 8.66 8.55
N GLY A 111 4.58 9.21 8.77
CA GLY A 111 4.39 10.51 9.42
C GLY A 111 4.65 10.49 10.93
N PHE A 112 4.62 9.34 11.59
CA PHE A 112 4.90 9.22 13.02
C PHE A 112 6.40 9.17 13.31
N LYS A 113 6.77 9.72 14.46
CA LYS A 113 8.17 9.72 14.91
C LYS A 113 8.69 8.30 15.10
N LYS A 114 9.84 8.01 14.51
CA LYS A 114 10.51 6.70 14.66
C LYS A 114 10.79 6.43 16.14
N GLY A 115 10.54 5.20 16.57
CA GLY A 115 10.72 4.79 17.97
C GLY A 115 9.49 4.97 18.86
N LEU A 116 8.37 5.49 18.34
CA LEU A 116 7.10 5.50 19.05
C LEU A 116 6.59 4.06 19.22
N ARG A 117 6.28 3.66 20.48
CA ARG A 117 5.77 2.32 20.79
C ARG A 117 4.42 2.34 21.50
N ASN A 118 3.84 3.50 21.70
CA ASN A 118 2.44 3.60 22.12
C ASN A 118 1.56 3.12 20.97
N GLU A 119 0.57 2.29 21.28
CA GLU A 119 -0.42 1.87 20.30
C GLU A 119 -1.22 3.08 19.84
N VAL A 120 -1.35 3.24 18.53
CA VAL A 120 -2.21 4.25 17.92
C VAL A 120 -3.26 3.54 17.08
N GLN A 121 -4.52 3.92 17.28
CA GLN A 121 -5.63 3.44 16.48
C GLN A 121 -6.33 4.60 15.79
N VAL A 122 -6.56 4.43 14.49
CA VAL A 122 -7.32 5.34 13.64
C VAL A 122 -8.54 4.57 13.13
N VAL A 123 -9.73 5.05 13.45
CA VAL A 123 -10.99 4.46 12.98
C VAL A 123 -11.70 5.47 12.10
N ALA A 124 -11.83 5.15 10.82
CA ALA A 124 -12.61 5.92 9.85
C ALA A 124 -13.98 5.27 9.66
N THR A 125 -15.05 6.03 9.89
CA THR A 125 -16.42 5.55 9.75
C THR A 125 -17.13 6.34 8.66
N VAL A 126 -17.65 5.66 7.65
CA VAL A 126 -18.45 6.28 6.59
C VAL A 126 -19.87 6.51 7.10
N LEU A 127 -20.23 7.79 7.29
CA LEU A 127 -21.51 8.20 7.88
C LEU A 127 -22.55 8.61 6.85
N ALA A 128 -22.11 9.10 5.69
CA ALA A 128 -22.95 9.38 4.53
C ALA A 128 -22.17 9.06 3.26
N ALA A 129 -22.81 8.46 2.27
CA ALA A 129 -22.21 8.08 1.00
C ALA A 129 -23.18 8.40 -0.14
N HIS A 130 -22.81 9.40 -0.95
CA HIS A 130 -23.50 9.64 -2.21
C HIS A 130 -23.24 8.44 -3.16
N PRO A 131 -24.29 7.90 -3.82
CA PRO A 131 -24.13 6.66 -4.61
C PRO A 131 -23.09 6.72 -5.74
N ASN A 132 -22.74 7.93 -6.16
CA ASN A 132 -21.82 8.17 -7.26
C ASN A 132 -20.42 8.64 -6.81
N ASP A 133 -20.12 8.64 -5.49
CA ASP A 133 -18.83 9.06 -4.94
C ASP A 133 -18.06 7.90 -4.33
N ALA A 134 -16.72 7.95 -4.46
CA ALA A 134 -15.82 7.09 -3.70
C ALA A 134 -15.42 7.77 -2.38
N TYR A 135 -15.47 7.04 -1.28
CA TYR A 135 -15.14 7.56 0.06
C TYR A 135 -13.68 7.33 0.47
N ASP A 136 -12.95 6.44 -0.20
CA ASP A 136 -11.64 5.93 0.22
C ASP A 136 -10.58 7.04 0.35
N VAL A 137 -10.44 7.90 -0.65
CA VAL A 137 -9.50 9.05 -0.60
C VAL A 137 -9.97 10.13 0.37
N LEU A 138 -11.27 10.29 0.55
CA LEU A 138 -11.82 11.19 1.56
C LEU A 138 -11.45 10.69 2.97
N ALA A 139 -11.45 9.36 3.18
CA ALA A 139 -11.04 8.74 4.43
C ALA A 139 -9.55 8.95 4.75
N ILE A 140 -8.66 8.99 3.75
CA ILE A 140 -7.24 9.37 3.94
C ILE A 140 -7.16 10.78 4.56
N ASN A 141 -7.90 11.72 3.99
CA ASN A 141 -7.90 13.12 4.43
C ASN A 141 -8.50 13.29 5.84
N ALA A 142 -9.60 12.59 6.14
CA ALA A 142 -10.19 12.59 7.48
C ALA A 142 -9.22 12.00 8.53
N ALA A 143 -8.54 10.90 8.19
CA ALA A 143 -7.58 10.23 9.08
C ALA A 143 -6.35 11.09 9.33
N SER A 144 -5.82 11.76 8.32
CA SER A 144 -4.74 12.72 8.48
C SER A 144 -5.15 13.84 9.43
N MET A 145 -6.32 14.45 9.22
CA MET A 145 -6.79 15.56 10.05
C MET A 145 -7.01 15.13 11.51
N SER A 146 -7.66 14.00 11.76
CA SER A 146 -7.88 13.49 13.12
C SER A 146 -6.57 13.17 13.85
N THR A 147 -5.56 12.68 13.12
CA THR A 147 -4.24 12.35 13.66
C THR A 147 -3.45 13.63 13.98
N GLN A 148 -3.50 14.62 13.09
CA GLN A 148 -2.78 15.89 13.26
C GLN A 148 -3.23 16.65 14.52
N ILE A 149 -4.55 16.70 14.77
CA ILE A 149 -5.08 17.43 15.93
C ILE A 149 -5.03 16.65 17.25
N ALA A 150 -4.59 15.38 17.21
CA ALA A 150 -4.59 14.49 18.38
C ALA A 150 -3.49 14.78 19.41
N GLY A 151 -2.52 15.66 19.11
CA GLY A 151 -1.38 15.92 19.98
C GLY A 151 -0.39 14.75 20.05
N LEU A 152 -0.27 13.98 18.98
CA LEU A 152 0.68 12.86 18.83
C LEU A 152 1.97 13.34 18.15
N PRO A 153 3.11 12.62 18.32
CA PRO A 153 4.34 12.91 17.59
C PRO A 153 4.23 12.49 16.12
N PHE A 154 3.44 13.26 15.39
CA PHE A 154 3.10 13.08 13.99
C PHE A 154 3.50 14.32 13.19
N SER A 155 4.22 14.12 12.10
CA SER A 155 4.75 15.20 11.27
C SER A 155 3.99 15.32 9.95
N GLY A 156 3.31 16.43 9.81
CA GLY A 156 2.73 16.91 8.57
C GLY A 156 1.24 16.70 8.45
N HIS A 157 0.68 17.46 7.51
CA HIS A 157 -0.67 17.27 7.00
C HIS A 157 -0.54 16.41 5.75
N ILE A 158 -1.11 15.22 5.78
CA ILE A 158 -1.09 14.29 4.67
C ILE A 158 -2.43 14.39 3.96
N ALA A 159 -2.40 14.54 2.65
CA ALA A 159 -3.61 14.56 1.85
C ALA A 159 -3.55 13.53 0.73
N GLY A 160 -4.71 12.99 0.39
CA GLY A 160 -4.88 12.04 -0.70
C GLY A 160 -5.93 12.51 -1.70
N THR A 161 -5.68 12.24 -2.98
CA THR A 161 -6.63 12.45 -4.06
C THR A 161 -6.64 11.26 -5.01
N ARG A 162 -7.80 10.97 -5.59
CA ARG A 162 -7.92 10.10 -6.76
C ARG A 162 -8.01 10.97 -8.00
N LEU A 163 -7.20 10.66 -9.01
CA LEU A 163 -7.32 11.25 -10.33
C LEU A 163 -7.72 10.18 -11.33
N ALA A 164 -8.60 10.54 -12.25
CA ALA A 164 -8.97 9.72 -13.40
C ALA A 164 -8.57 10.42 -14.70
N LEU A 165 -7.98 9.69 -15.63
CA LEU A 165 -7.65 10.19 -16.95
C LEU A 165 -8.88 10.06 -17.87
N ILE A 166 -9.58 11.16 -18.08
CA ILE A 166 -10.85 11.23 -18.83
C ILE A 166 -10.71 12.23 -19.97
N ASP A 167 -10.92 11.78 -21.20
CA ASP A 167 -10.81 12.61 -22.40
C ASP A 167 -9.50 13.44 -22.46
N GLY A 168 -8.39 12.82 -22.03
CA GLY A 168 -7.06 13.42 -22.02
C GLY A 168 -6.80 14.43 -20.90
N GLN A 169 -7.68 14.52 -19.91
CA GLN A 169 -7.53 15.38 -18.73
C GLN A 169 -7.53 14.55 -17.43
N TRP A 170 -6.66 14.89 -16.50
CA TRP A 170 -6.69 14.37 -15.13
C TRP A 170 -7.77 15.07 -14.30
N VAL A 171 -8.74 14.30 -13.81
CA VAL A 171 -9.89 14.77 -13.04
C VAL A 171 -9.78 14.27 -11.61
N ALA A 172 -9.73 15.17 -10.64
CA ALA A 172 -9.61 14.85 -9.21
C ALA A 172 -10.98 14.59 -8.57
N PHE A 173 -11.05 13.64 -7.65
CA PHE A 173 -12.28 13.18 -7.01
C PHE A 173 -13.39 12.84 -8.03
N PRO A 174 -13.08 12.00 -9.05
CA PRO A 174 -14.05 11.66 -10.08
C PRO A 174 -15.24 10.91 -9.48
N ARG A 175 -16.41 11.08 -10.06
CA ARG A 175 -17.61 10.30 -9.76
C ARG A 175 -17.51 8.90 -10.40
N TRP A 176 -18.19 7.91 -9.86
CA TRP A 176 -18.23 6.58 -10.44
C TRP A 176 -18.68 6.58 -11.91
N SER A 177 -19.70 7.39 -12.25
CA SER A 177 -20.15 7.55 -13.65
C SER A 177 -19.10 8.17 -14.57
N GLU A 178 -18.16 8.95 -14.05
CA GLU A 178 -17.03 9.50 -14.80
C GLU A 178 -15.92 8.46 -14.95
N MET A 179 -15.74 7.59 -13.92
CA MET A 179 -14.76 6.52 -13.96
C MET A 179 -15.01 5.51 -15.09
N GLU A 180 -16.26 5.33 -15.54
CA GLU A 180 -16.60 4.49 -16.70
C GLU A 180 -15.92 4.97 -18.00
N ARG A 181 -15.61 6.28 -18.09
CA ARG A 181 -14.93 6.93 -19.22
C ARG A 181 -13.42 7.08 -18.99
N SER A 182 -12.94 6.60 -17.86
CA SER A 182 -11.54 6.72 -17.49
C SER A 182 -10.71 5.61 -18.12
N VAL A 183 -9.65 6.00 -18.81
CA VAL A 183 -8.64 5.05 -19.30
C VAL A 183 -7.82 4.52 -18.14
N PHE A 184 -7.46 5.39 -17.21
CA PHE A 184 -6.58 5.07 -16.10
C PHE A 184 -6.92 5.92 -14.88
N ASN A 185 -6.72 5.38 -13.68
CA ASN A 185 -6.89 6.14 -12.45
C ASN A 185 -5.74 5.90 -11.49
N ILE A 186 -5.39 6.94 -10.75
CA ILE A 186 -4.34 6.91 -9.73
C ILE A 186 -4.85 7.54 -8.42
N VAL A 187 -4.54 6.90 -7.30
CA VAL A 187 -4.62 7.49 -5.98
C VAL A 187 -3.23 7.95 -5.59
N VAL A 188 -3.10 9.20 -5.25
CA VAL A 188 -1.83 9.80 -4.81
C VAL A 188 -2.02 10.42 -3.44
N ALA A 189 -1.15 10.10 -2.50
CA ALA A 189 -1.08 10.79 -1.22
C ALA A 189 0.29 11.42 -1.03
N GLY A 190 0.32 12.59 -0.44
CA GLY A 190 1.53 13.36 -0.22
C GLY A 190 1.39 14.41 0.86
N ARG A 191 2.44 15.17 1.06
CA ARG A 191 2.49 16.29 2.01
C ARG A 191 3.31 17.44 1.46
N ILE A 192 3.07 18.65 1.93
CA ILE A 192 3.92 19.81 1.64
C ILE A 192 5.26 19.63 2.36
N VAL A 193 6.35 19.88 1.65
CA VAL A 193 7.72 19.86 2.16
C VAL A 193 8.46 21.11 1.69
N THR A 194 9.41 21.57 2.49
CA THR A 194 10.36 22.61 2.07
C THR A 194 11.54 21.93 1.40
N THR A 195 11.85 22.32 0.19
CA THR A 195 12.98 21.82 -0.60
C THR A 195 14.30 22.47 -0.17
N GLU A 196 15.44 21.97 -0.64
CA GLU A 196 16.77 22.47 -0.28
C GLU A 196 16.99 23.95 -0.67
N ASP A 197 16.32 24.42 -1.71
CA ASP A 197 16.37 25.83 -2.17
C ASP A 197 15.41 26.75 -1.38
N GLY A 198 14.67 26.21 -0.40
CA GLY A 198 13.72 26.94 0.42
C GLY A 198 12.33 27.12 -0.21
N SER A 199 12.09 26.60 -1.40
CA SER A 199 10.76 26.56 -1.99
C SER A 199 9.89 25.45 -1.38
N GLU A 200 8.58 25.51 -1.60
CA GLU A 200 7.67 24.45 -1.17
C GLU A 200 7.26 23.59 -2.36
N ASP A 201 7.34 22.27 -2.18
CA ASP A 201 6.79 21.28 -3.12
C ASP A 201 5.93 20.24 -2.37
N VAL A 202 5.26 19.39 -3.10
CA VAL A 202 4.51 18.25 -2.57
C VAL A 202 5.33 16.98 -2.74
N ALA A 203 5.79 16.42 -1.62
CA ALA A 203 6.41 15.10 -1.61
C ALA A 203 5.34 14.01 -1.71
N ILE A 204 5.43 13.20 -2.74
CA ILE A 204 4.53 12.04 -2.93
C ILE A 204 4.99 10.92 -2.00
N MET A 205 4.08 10.41 -1.19
CA MET A 205 4.33 9.39 -0.17
C MET A 205 3.73 8.03 -0.53
N MET A 206 2.66 8.01 -1.33
CA MET A 206 1.97 6.78 -1.71
C MET A 206 1.31 6.97 -3.08
N VAL A 207 1.42 5.93 -3.90
CA VAL A 207 0.75 5.82 -5.19
C VAL A 207 0.04 4.47 -5.26
N GLU A 208 -1.18 4.48 -5.78
CA GLU A 208 -1.91 3.26 -6.15
C GLU A 208 -2.70 3.52 -7.42
N ALA A 209 -2.51 2.67 -8.43
CA ALA A 209 -3.02 2.95 -9.76
C ALA A 209 -3.66 1.70 -10.39
N GLY A 210 -4.47 1.92 -11.42
CA GLY A 210 -5.05 0.85 -12.20
C GLY A 210 -5.74 1.34 -13.46
N GLY A 211 -5.85 0.46 -14.44
CA GLY A 211 -6.65 0.69 -15.64
C GLY A 211 -8.13 0.84 -15.32
N GLY A 212 -8.82 1.63 -16.14
CA GLY A 212 -10.28 1.72 -16.12
C GLY A 212 -10.93 0.41 -16.55
N GLU A 213 -12.19 0.22 -16.21
CA GLU A 213 -12.92 -0.99 -16.61
C GLU A 213 -13.02 -1.14 -18.14
N ASN A 214 -13.16 -0.02 -18.83
CA ASN A 214 -13.28 0.07 -20.29
C ASN A 214 -11.97 0.53 -20.97
N GLU A 215 -10.84 0.44 -20.28
CA GLU A 215 -9.53 0.93 -20.74
C GLU A 215 -9.22 0.45 -22.16
N TRP A 216 -9.32 -0.86 -22.39
CA TRP A 216 -9.00 -1.45 -23.69
C TRP A 216 -9.83 -0.85 -24.81
N ASP A 217 -11.13 -0.80 -24.66
CA ASP A 217 -12.04 -0.31 -25.70
C ASP A 217 -11.88 1.19 -25.93
N LEU A 218 -11.61 1.98 -24.88
CA LEU A 218 -11.31 3.40 -24.96
C LEU A 218 -10.02 3.66 -25.74
N ILE A 219 -8.96 2.89 -25.50
CA ILE A 219 -7.68 3.02 -26.23
C ILE A 219 -7.88 2.64 -27.70
N GLN A 220 -8.62 1.56 -28.00
CA GLN A 220 -8.95 1.19 -29.38
C GLN A 220 -9.78 2.26 -30.09
N ALA A 221 -10.59 3.02 -29.37
CA ALA A 221 -11.35 4.16 -29.87
C ALA A 221 -10.51 5.46 -30.02
N GLY A 222 -9.21 5.42 -29.68
CA GLY A 222 -8.28 6.53 -29.84
C GLY A 222 -8.00 7.35 -28.59
N ALA A 223 -8.39 6.86 -27.41
CA ALA A 223 -7.98 7.50 -26.16
C ALA A 223 -6.46 7.31 -25.90
N VAL A 224 -5.88 8.21 -25.12
CA VAL A 224 -4.45 8.18 -24.77
C VAL A 224 -4.17 6.98 -23.86
N ALA A 225 -3.25 6.10 -24.27
CA ALA A 225 -2.82 4.98 -23.47
C ALA A 225 -2.00 5.44 -22.24
N PRO A 226 -2.12 4.77 -21.08
CA PRO A 226 -1.41 5.14 -19.85
C PRO A 226 0.05 4.65 -19.89
N THR A 227 0.87 5.29 -20.72
CA THR A 227 2.32 5.08 -20.74
C THR A 227 2.97 5.59 -19.47
N GLU A 228 4.23 5.24 -19.23
CA GLU A 228 4.99 5.70 -18.06
C GLU A 228 5.04 7.23 -17.97
N ASP A 229 5.19 7.92 -19.10
CA ASP A 229 5.19 9.38 -19.16
C ASP A 229 3.82 9.96 -18.77
N VAL A 230 2.73 9.38 -19.27
CA VAL A 230 1.36 9.79 -18.92
C VAL A 230 1.08 9.57 -17.43
N VAL A 231 1.56 8.47 -16.85
CA VAL A 231 1.43 8.21 -15.41
C VAL A 231 2.27 9.20 -14.60
N ALA A 232 3.49 9.52 -15.03
CA ALA A 232 4.32 10.55 -14.39
C ALA A 232 3.65 11.93 -14.42
N ASP A 233 3.06 12.33 -15.55
CA ASP A 233 2.26 13.56 -15.66
C ASP A 233 1.08 13.56 -14.68
N GLY A 234 0.45 12.41 -14.47
CA GLY A 234 -0.62 12.24 -13.50
C GLY A 234 -0.17 12.46 -12.05
N LEU A 235 1.05 12.05 -11.71
CA LEU A 235 1.63 12.32 -10.38
C LEU A 235 1.86 13.81 -10.17
N GLU A 236 2.39 14.52 -11.17
CA GLU A 236 2.55 15.97 -11.10
C GLU A 236 1.19 16.70 -11.05
N ALA A 237 0.20 16.23 -11.82
CA ALA A 237 -1.16 16.78 -11.80
C ALA A 237 -1.86 16.61 -10.44
N ALA A 238 -1.46 15.67 -9.60
CA ALA A 238 -2.01 15.47 -8.26
C ALA A 238 -1.54 16.53 -7.26
N LYS A 239 -0.34 17.08 -7.42
CA LYS A 239 0.31 17.97 -6.45
C LYS A 239 -0.52 19.22 -6.08
N PRO A 240 -1.12 19.96 -7.02
CA PRO A 240 -1.96 21.11 -6.69
C PRO A 240 -3.16 20.76 -5.81
N PHE A 241 -3.80 19.62 -6.06
CA PHE A 241 -4.95 19.16 -5.28
C PHE A 241 -4.53 18.72 -3.89
N ILE A 242 -3.42 18.00 -3.76
CA ILE A 242 -2.84 17.61 -2.47
C ILE A 242 -2.48 18.87 -1.66
N ARG A 243 -1.86 19.87 -2.28
CA ARG A 243 -1.54 21.16 -1.64
C ARG A 243 -2.79 21.83 -1.09
N ALA A 244 -3.84 21.98 -1.89
CA ALA A 244 -5.09 22.62 -1.46
C ALA A 244 -5.73 21.88 -0.27
N LEU A 245 -5.70 20.56 -0.26
CA LEU A 245 -6.20 19.73 0.84
C LEU A 245 -5.35 19.87 2.10
N CYS A 246 -4.02 19.89 1.99
CA CYS A 246 -3.12 20.14 3.11
C CYS A 246 -3.33 21.52 3.72
N GLU A 247 -3.43 22.56 2.89
CA GLU A 247 -3.68 23.93 3.34
C GLU A 247 -5.02 24.08 4.09
N ALA A 248 -6.06 23.40 3.64
CA ALA A 248 -7.34 23.38 4.36
C ALA A 248 -7.22 22.66 5.72
N GLN A 249 -6.48 21.56 5.79
CA GLN A 249 -6.19 20.87 7.05
C GLN A 249 -5.37 21.76 7.99
N MET A 250 -4.36 22.48 7.47
CA MET A 250 -3.55 23.41 8.27
C MET A 250 -4.40 24.49 8.94
N LYS A 251 -5.35 25.09 8.22
CA LYS A 251 -6.26 26.10 8.78
C LYS A 251 -7.08 25.57 9.96
N VAL A 252 -7.55 24.34 9.89
CA VAL A 252 -8.27 23.69 11.01
C VAL A 252 -7.30 23.41 12.16
N ALA A 253 -6.10 22.89 11.84
CA ALA A 253 -5.10 22.51 12.82
C ALA A 253 -4.55 23.71 13.63
N GLU A 254 -4.39 24.88 13.01
CA GLU A 254 -3.96 26.13 13.69
C GLU A 254 -4.84 26.46 14.89
N VAL A 255 -6.12 26.13 14.83
CA VAL A 255 -7.10 26.45 15.90
C VAL A 255 -7.33 25.25 16.82
N ALA A 256 -7.37 24.02 16.27
CA ALA A 256 -7.91 22.85 16.94
C ALA A 256 -6.83 21.84 17.41
N SER A 257 -5.56 21.99 17.01
CA SER A 257 -4.50 21.07 17.43
C SER A 257 -4.26 21.15 18.93
N LYS A 258 -4.18 19.99 19.57
CA LYS A 258 -3.69 19.87 20.93
C LYS A 258 -2.17 20.00 20.95
N GLU A 259 -1.62 20.48 22.07
CA GLU A 259 -0.18 20.41 22.29
C GLU A 259 0.28 18.95 22.15
N THR A 260 1.43 18.78 21.51
CA THR A 260 2.02 17.46 21.39
C THR A 260 2.45 16.97 22.77
N ALA A 261 1.82 15.91 23.25
CA ALA A 261 2.18 15.29 24.53
C ALA A 261 3.57 14.65 24.43
N GLU A 262 4.24 14.55 25.56
CA GLU A 262 5.50 13.83 25.66
C GLU A 262 5.20 12.32 25.57
N PHE A 263 5.73 11.70 24.53
CA PHE A 263 5.71 10.25 24.36
C PHE A 263 7.13 9.70 24.47
N PRO A 264 7.34 8.58 25.17
CA PRO A 264 8.64 7.94 25.22
C PRO A 264 9.00 7.45 23.81
N ILE A 265 10.18 7.87 23.34
CA ILE A 265 10.75 7.43 22.07
C ILE A 265 11.85 6.44 22.38
N PHE A 266 11.70 5.25 21.90
CA PHE A 266 12.64 4.17 22.14
C PHE A 266 13.68 4.16 21.01
N LEU A 267 14.93 4.30 21.39
CA LEU A 267 16.04 4.02 20.49
C LEU A 267 16.16 2.50 20.36
N ASP A 268 16.35 2.04 19.15
CA ASP A 268 16.51 0.61 18.88
C ASP A 268 17.83 0.07 19.47
N TYR A 269 18.84 0.93 19.63
CA TYR A 269 20.18 0.67 20.22
C TYR A 269 20.89 2.01 20.50
N SER A 270 21.95 1.97 21.33
CA SER A 270 22.84 3.10 21.55
C SER A 270 23.98 3.15 20.53
N ASP A 271 24.63 4.32 20.39
CA ASP A 271 25.81 4.46 19.54
C ASP A 271 26.96 3.55 19.99
N GLU A 272 27.12 3.30 21.29
CA GLU A 272 28.11 2.38 21.83
C GLU A 272 27.85 0.93 21.40
N GLN A 273 26.59 0.49 21.47
CA GLN A 273 26.18 -0.84 21.03
C GLN A 273 26.40 -0.99 19.51
N TYR A 274 26.05 0.01 18.73
CA TYR A 274 26.26 -0.03 17.28
C TYR A 274 27.76 -0.11 16.93
N ALA A 275 28.59 0.73 17.55
CA ALA A 275 30.05 0.70 17.32
C ALA A 275 30.68 -0.63 17.73
N ALA A 276 30.25 -1.25 18.84
CA ALA A 276 30.72 -2.55 19.28
C ALA A 276 30.34 -3.67 18.27
N VAL A 277 29.11 -3.65 17.78
CA VAL A 277 28.63 -4.57 16.73
C VAL A 277 29.43 -4.39 15.44
N GLU A 278 29.58 -3.16 14.95
CA GLU A 278 30.33 -2.84 13.74
C GLU A 278 31.79 -3.31 13.83
N GLN A 279 32.44 -3.02 14.95
CA GLN A 279 33.83 -3.44 15.18
C GLN A 279 33.97 -4.96 15.21
N TRP A 280 33.08 -5.68 15.88
CA TRP A 280 33.15 -7.13 16.00
C TRP A 280 32.82 -7.84 14.69
N VAL A 281 31.79 -7.37 14.02
CA VAL A 281 31.30 -7.95 12.77
C VAL A 281 32.31 -7.77 11.64
N GLY A 282 32.89 -6.56 11.47
CA GLY A 282 33.87 -6.26 10.42
C GLY A 282 33.41 -6.79 9.06
N ASP A 283 34.28 -7.52 8.37
CA ASP A 283 34.00 -8.08 7.04
C ASP A 283 33.14 -9.36 7.03
N LYS A 284 32.87 -9.94 8.21
CA LYS A 284 32.16 -11.23 8.30
C LYS A 284 30.77 -11.16 7.68
N LEU A 285 30.02 -10.07 7.97
CA LEU A 285 28.69 -9.86 7.42
C LEU A 285 28.72 -9.66 5.91
N ALA A 286 29.65 -8.86 5.41
CA ALA A 286 29.79 -8.65 3.96
C ALA A 286 30.06 -9.97 3.21
N LYS A 287 30.87 -10.88 3.80
CA LYS A 287 31.12 -12.22 3.25
C LYS A 287 29.88 -13.13 3.33
N ALA A 288 29.17 -13.14 4.46
CA ALA A 288 27.95 -13.93 4.64
C ALA A 288 26.86 -13.52 3.64
N LEU A 289 26.72 -12.22 3.38
CA LEU A 289 25.76 -11.66 2.41
C LEU A 289 26.07 -12.06 0.95
N LEU A 290 27.26 -12.57 0.65
CA LEU A 290 27.62 -13.07 -0.68
C LEU A 290 27.24 -14.55 -0.89
N THR A 291 26.76 -15.24 0.13
CA THR A 291 26.36 -16.64 0.03
C THR A 291 25.25 -16.81 -0.99
N GLU A 292 25.42 -17.73 -1.92
CA GLU A 292 24.45 -18.02 -2.97
C GLU A 292 23.22 -18.75 -2.41
N GLY A 293 22.04 -18.37 -2.86
CA GLY A 293 20.76 -18.91 -2.41
C GLY A 293 20.22 -18.25 -1.13
N LYS A 294 18.88 -18.13 -1.03
CA LYS A 294 18.21 -17.42 0.07
C LYS A 294 18.52 -18.09 1.42
N LEU A 295 18.17 -19.37 1.56
CA LEU A 295 18.27 -20.08 2.85
C LEU A 295 19.71 -20.17 3.34
N ALA A 296 20.65 -20.50 2.46
CA ALA A 296 22.08 -20.58 2.83
C ALA A 296 22.64 -19.21 3.24
N ARG A 297 22.22 -18.13 2.60
CA ARG A 297 22.60 -16.77 2.98
C ARG A 297 22.00 -16.36 4.33
N GLU A 298 20.72 -16.63 4.57
CA GLU A 298 20.05 -16.37 5.85
C GLU A 298 20.77 -17.16 6.98
N GLU A 299 21.09 -18.42 6.77
CA GLU A 299 21.83 -19.25 7.74
C GLU A 299 23.23 -18.68 8.01
N ALA A 300 23.96 -18.25 6.98
CA ALA A 300 25.29 -17.63 7.14
C ALA A 300 25.21 -16.30 7.90
N VAL A 301 24.22 -15.46 7.65
CA VAL A 301 23.99 -14.20 8.37
C VAL A 301 23.57 -14.47 9.80
N ASP A 302 22.69 -15.45 10.04
CA ASP A 302 22.23 -15.82 11.38
C ASP A 302 23.38 -16.41 12.22
N GLN A 303 24.32 -17.14 11.61
CA GLN A 303 25.52 -17.61 12.32
C GLN A 303 26.41 -16.44 12.77
N VAL A 304 26.67 -15.46 11.87
CA VAL A 304 27.43 -14.25 12.24
C VAL A 304 26.75 -13.49 13.37
N LYS A 305 25.42 -13.39 13.34
CA LYS A 305 24.63 -12.75 14.39
C LYS A 305 24.71 -13.50 15.72
N ALA A 306 24.63 -14.83 15.69
CA ALA A 306 24.73 -15.66 16.90
C ALA A 306 26.12 -15.53 17.54
N ASP A 307 27.18 -15.65 16.76
CA ASP A 307 28.56 -15.50 17.23
C ASP A 307 28.82 -14.10 17.80
N MET A 308 28.26 -13.06 17.20
CA MET A 308 28.33 -11.68 17.69
C MET A 308 27.62 -11.53 19.03
N LEU A 309 26.42 -12.08 19.19
CA LEU A 309 25.68 -12.03 20.45
C LEU A 309 26.42 -12.73 21.57
N GLU A 310 27.02 -13.90 21.32
CA GLU A 310 27.84 -14.61 22.29
C GLU A 310 29.05 -13.78 22.71
N ALA A 311 29.78 -13.21 21.76
CA ALA A 311 31.00 -12.43 21.99
C ALA A 311 30.74 -11.12 22.77
N LEU A 312 29.60 -10.47 22.55
CA LEU A 312 29.25 -9.20 23.21
C LEU A 312 28.37 -9.35 24.46
N SER A 313 28.00 -10.56 24.83
CA SER A 313 27.10 -10.84 25.97
C SER A 313 27.65 -10.34 27.32
N GLU A 314 28.96 -10.43 27.54
CA GLU A 314 29.61 -9.95 28.79
C GLU A 314 29.68 -8.41 28.83
N GLN A 315 29.86 -7.76 27.67
CA GLN A 315 29.93 -6.30 27.58
C GLN A 315 28.56 -5.63 27.73
N PHE A 316 27.50 -6.28 27.22
CA PHE A 316 26.14 -5.78 27.27
C PHE A 316 25.19 -6.82 27.89
N PRO A 317 25.28 -7.08 29.21
CA PRO A 317 24.33 -7.95 29.89
C PRO A 317 22.91 -7.40 29.70
N GLU A 318 21.96 -8.24 29.33
CA GLU A 318 20.57 -7.85 29.01
C GLU A 318 20.38 -7.00 27.71
N GLY A 319 21.45 -6.71 26.96
CA GLY A 319 21.42 -5.91 25.71
C GLY A 319 21.16 -6.71 24.43
N GLU A 320 20.70 -7.95 24.51
CA GLU A 320 20.54 -8.81 23.33
C GLU A 320 19.60 -8.22 22.27
N LYS A 321 18.50 -7.59 22.70
CA LYS A 321 17.52 -6.97 21.79
C LYS A 321 18.12 -5.79 21.03
N GLU A 322 18.85 -4.94 21.71
CA GLU A 322 19.52 -3.77 21.16
C GLU A 322 20.66 -4.19 20.22
N LEU A 323 21.45 -5.19 20.57
CA LEU A 323 22.50 -5.74 19.72
C LEU A 323 21.94 -6.35 18.43
N LYS A 324 20.81 -7.05 18.49
CA LYS A 324 20.08 -7.54 17.30
C LYS A 324 19.61 -6.40 16.40
N ALA A 325 19.10 -5.33 17.00
CA ALA A 325 18.66 -4.16 16.24
C ALA A 325 19.84 -3.42 15.60
N ALA A 326 20.95 -3.26 16.31
CA ALA A 326 22.19 -2.69 15.78
C ALA A 326 22.75 -3.54 14.61
N PHE A 327 22.77 -4.87 14.76
CA PHE A 327 23.18 -5.80 13.70
C PHE A 327 22.31 -5.64 12.44
N ARG A 328 20.99 -5.58 12.59
CA ARG A 328 20.07 -5.36 11.47
C ARG A 328 20.29 -4.01 10.78
N SER A 329 20.61 -2.97 11.54
CA SER A 329 20.96 -1.67 10.97
C SER A 329 22.27 -1.71 10.20
N LEU A 330 23.28 -2.43 10.70
CA LEU A 330 24.55 -2.65 10.02
C LEU A 330 24.37 -3.46 8.73
N GLU A 331 23.53 -4.51 8.77
CA GLU A 331 23.16 -5.31 7.59
C GLU A 331 22.51 -4.43 6.51
N LYS A 332 21.50 -3.64 6.90
CA LYS A 332 20.86 -2.68 5.99
C LYS A 332 21.88 -1.74 5.37
N GLN A 333 22.76 -1.16 6.16
CA GLN A 333 23.75 -0.19 5.69
C GLN A 333 24.79 -0.85 4.78
N THR A 334 25.24 -2.06 5.09
CA THR A 334 26.18 -2.83 4.27
C THR A 334 25.61 -3.13 2.89
N ILE A 335 24.35 -3.59 2.82
CA ILE A 335 23.65 -3.86 1.56
C ILE A 335 23.48 -2.59 0.75
N ARG A 336 23.01 -1.51 1.38
CA ARG A 336 22.79 -0.22 0.72
C ARG A 336 24.09 0.37 0.17
N ASN A 337 25.15 0.39 0.97
CA ASN A 337 26.45 0.93 0.56
C ASN A 337 27.01 0.17 -0.63
N ARG A 338 26.93 -1.16 -0.62
CA ARG A 338 27.37 -1.99 -1.74
C ARG A 338 26.56 -1.71 -3.00
N THR A 339 25.23 -1.65 -2.88
CA THR A 339 24.34 -1.37 -4.01
C THR A 339 24.59 0.01 -4.60
N LEU A 340 24.76 1.04 -3.74
CA LEU A 340 24.98 2.43 -4.18
C LEU A 340 26.37 2.66 -4.77
N ARG A 341 27.44 2.04 -4.20
CA ARG A 341 28.82 2.26 -4.63
C ARG A 341 29.25 1.35 -5.78
N GLU A 342 28.95 0.06 -5.66
CA GLU A 342 29.45 -0.98 -6.57
C GLU A 342 28.41 -1.36 -7.65
N GLU A 343 27.16 -0.95 -7.49
CA GLU A 343 26.01 -1.33 -8.34
C GLU A 343 25.80 -2.86 -8.41
N ILE A 344 26.23 -3.55 -7.35
CA ILE A 344 26.06 -4.99 -7.16
C ILE A 344 25.06 -5.22 -6.04
N ARG A 345 24.04 -6.02 -6.32
CA ARG A 345 22.96 -6.37 -5.39
C ARG A 345 23.39 -7.50 -4.44
N MET A 346 22.60 -7.73 -3.41
CA MET A 346 22.92 -8.73 -2.39
C MET A 346 23.02 -10.16 -2.92
N ASP A 347 22.37 -10.48 -4.04
CA ASP A 347 22.45 -11.77 -4.72
C ASP A 347 23.44 -11.79 -5.91
N GLY A 348 24.25 -10.75 -6.04
CA GLY A 348 25.28 -10.64 -7.08
C GLY A 348 24.78 -10.13 -8.43
N ARG A 349 23.47 -9.92 -8.61
CA ARG A 349 22.92 -9.36 -9.86
C ARG A 349 23.28 -7.88 -10.03
N SER A 350 23.30 -7.42 -11.29
CA SER A 350 23.30 -5.99 -11.60
C SER A 350 21.93 -5.34 -11.26
N LEU A 351 21.88 -4.01 -11.25
CA LEU A 351 20.68 -3.26 -10.89
C LEU A 351 19.45 -3.62 -11.75
N ARG A 352 19.65 -3.99 -13.02
CA ARG A 352 18.58 -4.24 -14.00
C ARG A 352 18.33 -5.72 -14.32
N THR A 353 19.11 -6.63 -13.75
CA THR A 353 18.97 -8.06 -14.04
C THR A 353 17.76 -8.64 -13.33
N ILE A 354 16.91 -9.33 -14.09
CA ILE A 354 15.78 -10.12 -13.57
C ILE A 354 16.30 -11.52 -13.19
N ARG A 355 15.78 -12.11 -12.13
CA ARG A 355 16.06 -13.51 -11.75
C ARG A 355 15.60 -14.49 -12.85
N SER A 356 16.14 -15.70 -12.83
CA SER A 356 15.73 -16.77 -13.75
C SER A 356 14.20 -16.98 -13.69
N LEU A 357 13.61 -17.17 -14.86
CA LEU A 357 12.19 -17.40 -15.02
C LEU A 357 11.93 -18.84 -15.47
N SER A 358 10.90 -19.47 -14.93
CA SER A 358 10.31 -20.68 -15.49
C SER A 358 8.78 -20.63 -15.41
N ALA A 359 8.12 -21.31 -16.32
CA ALA A 359 6.68 -21.38 -16.38
C ALA A 359 6.24 -22.75 -16.91
N GLU A 360 5.24 -23.34 -16.26
CA GLU A 360 4.59 -24.58 -16.66
C GLU A 360 3.08 -24.37 -16.67
N VAL A 361 2.40 -25.00 -17.59
CA VAL A 361 0.92 -25.05 -17.65
C VAL A 361 0.44 -26.50 -17.51
N GLU A 362 -0.87 -26.69 -17.27
CA GLU A 362 -1.45 -28.04 -17.06
C GLU A 362 -0.87 -28.77 -15.83
N VAL A 363 -0.50 -28.02 -14.81
CA VAL A 363 0.15 -28.57 -13.60
C VAL A 363 -0.80 -29.43 -12.78
N LEU A 364 -2.07 -29.07 -12.74
CA LEU A 364 -3.08 -29.75 -11.95
C LEU A 364 -4.09 -30.45 -12.84
N PRO A 365 -4.40 -31.76 -12.60
CA PRO A 365 -5.49 -32.42 -13.26
C PRO A 365 -6.84 -31.92 -12.76
N ARG A 366 -7.88 -31.91 -13.58
CA ARG A 366 -9.28 -31.63 -13.23
C ARG A 366 -9.66 -30.18 -12.96
N VAL A 367 -8.74 -29.22 -13.03
CA VAL A 367 -9.04 -27.80 -13.03
C VAL A 367 -9.22 -27.29 -14.46
N HIS A 368 -9.88 -26.14 -14.66
CA HIS A 368 -10.08 -25.59 -16.00
C HIS A 368 -8.78 -24.99 -16.56
N GLY A 369 -7.98 -24.38 -15.72
CA GLY A 369 -6.64 -23.92 -16.05
C GLY A 369 -5.71 -23.91 -14.84
N SER A 370 -4.45 -24.27 -15.04
CA SER A 370 -3.42 -24.19 -14.01
C SER A 370 -2.07 -23.85 -14.61
N ALA A 371 -1.31 -23.02 -13.88
CA ALA A 371 0.04 -22.64 -14.26
C ALA A 371 0.93 -22.48 -13.04
N LEU A 372 2.16 -22.94 -13.14
CA LEU A 372 3.21 -22.69 -12.18
C LEU A 372 4.16 -21.65 -12.78
N PHE A 373 4.25 -20.49 -12.12
CA PHE A 373 5.21 -19.45 -12.49
C PHE A 373 6.26 -19.33 -11.40
N GLN A 374 7.51 -19.30 -11.79
CA GLN A 374 8.63 -19.16 -10.89
C GLN A 374 9.58 -18.06 -11.37
N ARG A 375 10.03 -17.23 -10.42
CA ARG A 375 11.03 -16.18 -10.61
C ARG A 375 12.02 -16.24 -9.45
N GLY A 376 13.20 -16.83 -9.69
CA GLY A 376 14.11 -17.21 -8.62
C GLY A 376 13.42 -18.14 -7.62
N GLU A 377 13.42 -17.77 -6.34
CA GLU A 377 12.77 -18.53 -5.27
C GLU A 377 11.26 -18.18 -5.08
N THR A 378 10.75 -17.17 -5.80
CA THR A 378 9.32 -16.83 -5.78
C THR A 378 8.57 -17.75 -6.72
N GLN A 379 7.63 -18.52 -6.19
CA GLN A 379 6.86 -19.52 -6.93
C GLN A 379 5.36 -19.37 -6.66
N ILE A 380 4.57 -19.26 -7.72
CA ILE A 380 3.12 -19.08 -7.65
C ILE A 380 2.42 -20.14 -8.51
N LEU A 381 1.49 -20.86 -7.89
CA LEU A 381 0.56 -21.73 -8.60
C LEU A 381 -0.75 -20.96 -8.84
N GLY A 382 -1.01 -20.62 -10.09
CA GLY A 382 -2.24 -19.98 -10.54
C GLY A 382 -3.27 -21.03 -10.96
N VAL A 383 -4.50 -20.92 -10.48
CA VAL A 383 -5.59 -21.86 -10.80
C VAL A 383 -6.83 -21.09 -11.24
N THR A 384 -7.32 -21.43 -12.42
CA THR A 384 -8.53 -20.83 -13.01
C THR A 384 -9.71 -21.80 -12.95
N THR A 385 -10.85 -21.31 -12.48
CA THR A 385 -12.13 -22.00 -12.51
C THR A 385 -13.16 -21.18 -13.26
N LEU A 386 -13.86 -21.81 -14.18
CA LEU A 386 -14.94 -21.22 -14.97
C LEU A 386 -16.29 -21.78 -14.50
N ALA A 387 -17.27 -20.92 -14.38
CA ALA A 387 -18.61 -21.30 -13.97
C ALA A 387 -19.68 -20.47 -14.69
N MET A 388 -20.94 -20.87 -14.55
CA MET A 388 -22.08 -20.10 -15.09
C MET A 388 -22.17 -18.73 -14.43
N LEU A 389 -22.65 -17.72 -15.13
CA LEU A 389 -22.72 -16.32 -14.68
C LEU A 389 -23.41 -16.12 -13.32
N ARG A 390 -24.41 -16.95 -12.97
CA ARG A 390 -25.05 -16.87 -11.64
C ARG A 390 -24.10 -17.11 -10.45
N MET A 391 -22.87 -17.58 -10.72
CA MET A 391 -21.82 -17.79 -9.71
C MET A 391 -20.94 -16.56 -9.51
N GLU A 392 -21.32 -15.42 -10.09
CA GLU A 392 -20.69 -14.14 -9.81
C GLU A 392 -20.74 -13.81 -8.32
N GLN A 393 -19.66 -13.23 -7.81
CA GLN A 393 -19.61 -12.76 -6.43
C GLN A 393 -20.58 -11.59 -6.26
N GLN A 394 -21.53 -11.74 -5.32
CA GLN A 394 -22.40 -10.65 -4.92
C GLN A 394 -21.67 -9.75 -3.92
N LEU A 395 -21.74 -8.43 -4.12
CA LEU A 395 -21.10 -7.43 -3.30
C LEU A 395 -22.15 -6.66 -2.49
N ASP A 396 -21.95 -6.59 -1.18
CA ASP A 396 -22.74 -5.76 -0.27
C ASP A 396 -21.80 -4.72 0.36
N ASN A 397 -21.53 -3.66 -0.39
CA ASN A 397 -20.65 -2.54 -0.03
C ASN A 397 -21.34 -1.21 -0.38
N LEU A 398 -20.68 -0.08 -0.14
CA LEU A 398 -21.23 1.26 -0.41
C LEU A 398 -21.05 1.71 -1.87
N SER A 399 -20.30 0.95 -2.70
CA SER A 399 -20.12 1.29 -4.12
C SER A 399 -21.36 0.93 -4.96
N PRO A 400 -21.51 1.48 -6.16
CA PRO A 400 -22.58 1.09 -7.08
C PRO A 400 -22.39 -0.31 -7.68
N VAL A 401 -21.20 -0.90 -7.55
CA VAL A 401 -20.89 -2.23 -8.08
C VAL A 401 -21.47 -3.30 -7.15
N THR A 402 -22.44 -4.05 -7.63
CA THR A 402 -23.18 -5.07 -6.84
C THR A 402 -22.77 -6.50 -7.12
N ALA A 403 -22.02 -6.74 -8.19
CA ALA A 403 -21.54 -8.06 -8.56
C ALA A 403 -20.19 -7.99 -9.26
N LYS A 404 -19.42 -9.07 -9.12
CA LYS A 404 -18.10 -9.21 -9.72
C LYS A 404 -17.99 -10.55 -10.44
N ARG A 405 -17.79 -10.50 -11.76
CA ARG A 405 -17.68 -11.68 -12.65
C ARG A 405 -16.28 -12.29 -12.62
N TYR A 406 -15.26 -11.45 -12.61
CA TYR A 406 -13.86 -11.86 -12.44
C TYR A 406 -13.45 -11.66 -10.99
N MET A 407 -13.04 -12.74 -10.34
CA MET A 407 -12.67 -12.78 -8.94
C MET A 407 -11.25 -13.30 -8.82
N HIS A 408 -10.37 -12.58 -8.14
CA HIS A 408 -9.01 -13.03 -7.87
C HIS A 408 -8.78 -13.17 -6.36
N GLN A 409 -8.43 -14.37 -5.94
CA GLN A 409 -8.10 -14.68 -4.55
C GLN A 409 -6.61 -15.04 -4.45
N TYR A 410 -5.99 -14.60 -3.38
CA TYR A 410 -4.57 -14.80 -3.14
C TYR A 410 -4.36 -15.43 -1.77
N ASN A 411 -3.58 -16.51 -1.71
CA ASN A 411 -3.26 -17.23 -0.50
C ASN A 411 -1.75 -17.19 -0.25
N PHE A 412 -1.39 -16.88 1.01
CA PHE A 412 -0.01 -16.77 1.46
C PHE A 412 0.20 -17.64 2.70
N PRO A 413 0.33 -18.96 2.56
CA PRO A 413 0.54 -19.85 3.68
C PRO A 413 1.94 -19.69 4.28
N PRO A 414 2.12 -19.98 5.59
CA PRO A 414 3.41 -19.80 6.28
C PRO A 414 4.58 -20.53 5.63
N TYR A 415 4.35 -21.72 5.06
CA TYR A 415 5.41 -22.50 4.40
C TYR A 415 6.02 -21.79 3.19
N SER A 416 5.32 -20.79 2.60
CA SER A 416 5.86 -20.02 1.47
C SER A 416 7.10 -19.20 1.82
N THR A 417 7.30 -18.91 3.10
CA THR A 417 8.52 -18.26 3.64
C THR A 417 9.39 -19.21 4.45
N GLY A 418 9.02 -20.49 4.56
CA GLY A 418 9.72 -21.49 5.38
C GLY A 418 9.36 -21.42 6.87
N GLU A 419 8.28 -20.72 7.22
CA GLU A 419 7.86 -20.50 8.59
C GLU A 419 6.70 -21.41 8.99
N THR A 420 6.48 -21.55 10.31
CA THR A 420 5.26 -22.10 10.88
C THR A 420 4.29 -20.98 11.25
N GLY A 421 2.99 -21.23 11.18
CA GLY A 421 2.02 -20.21 11.51
C GLY A 421 0.58 -20.69 11.41
N ARG A 422 -0.35 -19.83 11.85
CA ARG A 422 -1.78 -20.13 11.77
C ARG A 422 -2.27 -20.03 10.34
N VAL A 423 -2.93 -21.09 9.89
CA VAL A 423 -3.70 -21.14 8.64
C VAL A 423 -5.17 -20.86 8.96
N GLY A 424 -5.85 -20.10 8.13
CA GLY A 424 -7.27 -19.75 8.34
C GLY A 424 -7.77 -18.72 7.35
N SER A 425 -8.59 -17.76 7.84
CA SER A 425 -9.15 -16.71 6.99
C SER A 425 -8.07 -15.77 6.42
N PRO A 426 -8.28 -15.23 5.21
CA PRO A 426 -7.35 -14.29 4.60
C PRO A 426 -7.06 -13.10 5.51
N LYS A 427 -5.80 -12.70 5.58
CA LYS A 427 -5.36 -11.50 6.29
C LYS A 427 -5.46 -10.29 5.36
N ARG A 428 -5.38 -9.07 5.93
CA ARG A 428 -5.39 -7.81 5.15
C ARG A 428 -4.35 -7.77 4.03
N ARG A 429 -3.17 -8.39 4.23
CA ARG A 429 -2.12 -8.50 3.21
C ARG A 429 -2.59 -9.33 2.01
N GLU A 430 -3.21 -10.48 2.26
CA GLU A 430 -3.69 -11.38 1.21
C GLU A 430 -4.80 -10.72 0.38
N ILE A 431 -5.70 -9.99 1.03
CA ILE A 431 -6.75 -9.21 0.35
C ILE A 431 -6.13 -8.14 -0.55
N GLY A 432 -5.16 -7.37 -0.04
CA GLY A 432 -4.48 -6.33 -0.83
C GLY A 432 -3.66 -6.89 -2.00
N HIS A 433 -3.00 -8.03 -1.83
CA HIS A 433 -2.23 -8.67 -2.90
C HIS A 433 -3.14 -9.28 -3.97
N GLY A 434 -4.28 -9.87 -3.56
CA GLY A 434 -5.28 -10.38 -4.48
C GLY A 434 -5.88 -9.27 -5.35
N ASP A 435 -6.21 -8.13 -4.74
CA ASP A 435 -6.72 -6.95 -5.43
C ASP A 435 -5.72 -6.36 -6.44
N LEU A 436 -4.44 -6.29 -6.09
CA LEU A 436 -3.41 -5.85 -7.04
C LEU A 436 -3.36 -6.71 -8.30
N ALA A 437 -3.42 -8.04 -8.15
CA ALA A 437 -3.40 -8.96 -9.28
C ALA A 437 -4.73 -8.91 -10.06
N GLU A 438 -5.87 -8.75 -9.38
CA GLU A 438 -7.17 -8.60 -10.02
C GLU A 438 -7.23 -7.33 -10.89
N ARG A 439 -6.83 -6.19 -10.36
CA ARG A 439 -6.81 -4.93 -11.10
C ARG A 439 -5.88 -4.94 -12.30
N ALA A 440 -4.74 -5.64 -12.19
CA ALA A 440 -3.79 -5.78 -13.31
C ALA A 440 -4.39 -6.55 -14.49
N LEU A 441 -5.27 -7.52 -14.23
CA LEU A 441 -5.84 -8.40 -15.25
C LEU A 441 -7.23 -7.96 -15.73
N LYS A 442 -7.98 -7.22 -14.90
CA LYS A 442 -9.35 -6.81 -15.21
C LYS A 442 -9.51 -6.14 -16.59
N PRO A 443 -8.62 -5.22 -17.03
CA PRO A 443 -8.76 -4.55 -18.32
C PRO A 443 -8.61 -5.47 -19.54
N VAL A 444 -7.96 -6.63 -19.39
CA VAL A 444 -7.72 -7.59 -20.48
C VAL A 444 -8.68 -8.78 -20.47
N ILE A 445 -9.56 -8.87 -19.47
CA ILE A 445 -10.60 -9.90 -19.45
C ILE A 445 -11.62 -9.62 -20.55
N PRO A 446 -12.03 -10.62 -21.37
CA PRO A 446 -13.03 -10.44 -22.40
C PRO A 446 -14.37 -9.99 -21.82
N SER A 447 -15.19 -9.33 -22.63
CA SER A 447 -16.52 -8.89 -22.22
C SER A 447 -17.42 -10.07 -21.84
N ARG A 448 -18.55 -9.78 -21.22
CA ARG A 448 -19.55 -10.79 -20.84
C ARG A 448 -20.17 -11.48 -22.05
N GLU A 449 -20.31 -10.75 -23.13
CA GLU A 449 -20.87 -11.22 -24.40
C GLU A 449 -19.89 -12.14 -25.15
N GLU A 450 -18.60 -11.80 -25.11
CA GLU A 450 -17.55 -12.58 -25.77
C GLU A 450 -17.23 -13.87 -25.01
N PHE A 451 -17.29 -13.84 -23.68
CA PHE A 451 -16.97 -14.98 -22.82
C PHE A 451 -17.93 -15.07 -21.62
N PRO A 452 -19.10 -15.71 -21.77
CA PRO A 452 -20.20 -15.67 -20.81
C PRO A 452 -19.99 -16.61 -19.60
N TYR A 453 -18.86 -16.49 -18.92
CA TYR A 453 -18.54 -17.26 -17.71
C TYR A 453 -18.17 -16.35 -16.56
N ALA A 454 -18.55 -16.74 -15.33
CA ALA A 454 -17.90 -16.28 -14.13
C ALA A 454 -16.50 -16.90 -14.03
N ILE A 455 -15.50 -16.10 -13.73
CA ILE A 455 -14.09 -16.50 -13.71
C ILE A 455 -13.57 -16.36 -12.30
N ARG A 456 -13.15 -17.46 -11.69
CA ARG A 456 -12.47 -17.44 -10.39
C ARG A 456 -11.01 -17.81 -10.58
N GLN A 457 -10.14 -16.86 -10.28
CA GLN A 457 -8.69 -17.04 -10.26
C GLN A 457 -8.23 -17.19 -8.82
N VAL A 458 -7.36 -18.16 -8.55
CA VAL A 458 -6.70 -18.33 -7.25
C VAL A 458 -5.19 -18.37 -7.47
N SER A 459 -4.47 -17.57 -6.68
CA SER A 459 -3.01 -17.60 -6.63
C SER A 459 -2.56 -18.21 -5.31
N GLU A 460 -1.95 -19.39 -5.38
CA GLU A 460 -1.33 -20.07 -4.25
C GLU A 460 0.16 -19.73 -4.22
N THR A 461 0.61 -19.05 -3.19
CA THR A 461 2.04 -18.74 -3.01
C THR A 461 2.77 -19.96 -2.46
N MET A 462 3.57 -20.62 -3.29
CA MET A 462 4.34 -21.81 -2.94
C MET A 462 5.71 -21.47 -2.37
N GLY A 463 6.30 -20.36 -2.85
CA GLY A 463 7.56 -19.79 -2.35
C GLY A 463 7.57 -18.28 -2.50
N SER A 464 8.19 -17.56 -1.57
CA SER A 464 8.24 -16.09 -1.59
C SER A 464 9.61 -15.55 -1.20
N ASN A 465 10.23 -14.85 -2.14
CA ASN A 465 11.40 -14.00 -1.93
C ASN A 465 11.31 -12.75 -2.81
N GLY A 466 10.42 -11.84 -2.47
CA GLY A 466 10.13 -10.61 -3.21
C GLY A 466 8.98 -10.76 -4.22
N SER A 467 8.05 -9.83 -4.13
CA SER A 467 6.85 -9.62 -4.98
C SER A 467 6.11 -10.86 -5.49
N SER A 468 5.54 -11.61 -4.57
CA SER A 468 4.60 -12.70 -4.90
C SER A 468 3.33 -12.21 -5.58
N SER A 469 2.87 -10.97 -5.31
CA SER A 469 1.69 -10.39 -5.99
C SER A 469 1.93 -10.19 -7.49
N MET A 470 3.12 -9.74 -7.90
CA MET A 470 3.46 -9.61 -9.31
C MET A 470 3.73 -10.98 -9.96
N GLY A 471 4.25 -11.95 -9.22
CA GLY A 471 4.27 -13.35 -9.64
C GLY A 471 2.88 -13.91 -9.87
N SER A 472 1.90 -13.50 -9.05
CA SER A 472 0.48 -13.87 -9.21
C SER A 472 -0.12 -13.33 -10.52
N VAL A 473 0.24 -12.12 -10.95
CA VAL A 473 -0.18 -11.59 -12.25
C VAL A 473 0.30 -12.50 -13.38
N CYS A 474 1.58 -12.88 -13.36
CA CYS A 474 2.17 -13.76 -14.38
C CYS A 474 1.53 -15.17 -14.40
N ALA A 475 1.40 -15.80 -13.22
CA ALA A 475 0.78 -17.12 -13.09
C ALA A 475 -0.69 -17.11 -13.54
N SER A 476 -1.41 -16.05 -13.21
CA SER A 476 -2.82 -15.88 -13.58
C SER A 476 -3.00 -15.68 -15.08
N THR A 477 -2.17 -14.87 -15.72
CA THR A 477 -2.17 -14.75 -17.19
C THR A 477 -2.02 -16.12 -17.85
N LEU A 478 -1.06 -16.92 -17.42
CA LEU A 478 -0.81 -18.25 -17.97
C LEU A 478 -1.99 -19.21 -17.74
N SER A 479 -2.53 -19.25 -16.51
CA SER A 479 -3.63 -20.16 -16.19
C SER A 479 -4.96 -19.76 -16.84
N LEU A 480 -5.21 -18.47 -17.03
CA LEU A 480 -6.37 -17.97 -17.77
C LEU A 480 -6.29 -18.36 -19.26
N LEU A 481 -5.14 -18.15 -19.88
CA LEU A 481 -4.90 -18.55 -21.27
C LEU A 481 -5.02 -20.07 -21.45
N GLN A 482 -4.46 -20.86 -20.51
CA GLN A 482 -4.56 -22.32 -20.54
C GLN A 482 -6.02 -22.80 -20.37
N ALA A 483 -6.83 -22.09 -19.57
CA ALA A 483 -8.26 -22.36 -19.42
C ALA A 483 -9.08 -21.96 -20.66
N GLY A 484 -8.47 -21.38 -21.69
CA GLY A 484 -9.14 -20.94 -22.91
C GLY A 484 -9.85 -19.58 -22.79
N VAL A 485 -9.52 -18.78 -21.77
CA VAL A 485 -10.03 -17.41 -21.66
C VAL A 485 -9.34 -16.55 -22.72
N PRO A 486 -10.08 -15.94 -23.66
CA PRO A 486 -9.49 -15.14 -24.74
C PRO A 486 -9.10 -13.76 -24.20
N LEU A 487 -8.01 -13.68 -23.44
CA LEU A 487 -7.49 -12.41 -22.95
C LEU A 487 -7.17 -11.45 -24.10
N ARG A 488 -7.46 -10.18 -23.94
CA ARG A 488 -7.16 -9.14 -24.92
C ARG A 488 -5.65 -9.02 -25.20
N ALA A 489 -4.85 -9.17 -24.14
CA ALA A 489 -3.39 -9.22 -24.20
C ALA A 489 -2.84 -9.95 -22.97
N PRO A 490 -1.63 -10.57 -23.06
CA PRO A 490 -0.96 -11.11 -21.90
C PRO A 490 -0.44 -9.98 -21.01
N VAL A 491 -0.63 -10.11 -19.70
CA VAL A 491 -0.13 -9.17 -18.69
C VAL A 491 1.01 -9.79 -17.91
N ALA A 492 2.09 -9.05 -17.70
CA ALA A 492 3.18 -9.41 -16.82
C ALA A 492 3.33 -8.38 -15.70
N GLY A 493 3.91 -8.80 -14.58
CA GLY A 493 4.13 -7.93 -13.42
C GLY A 493 5.51 -8.09 -12.82
N ILE A 494 6.08 -6.98 -12.33
CA ILE A 494 7.39 -6.93 -11.69
C ILE A 494 7.39 -5.93 -10.55
N ALA A 495 8.28 -6.14 -9.56
CA ALA A 495 8.54 -5.16 -8.51
C ALA A 495 9.87 -4.46 -8.75
N MET A 496 9.83 -3.16 -8.66
CA MET A 496 10.97 -2.25 -8.74
C MET A 496 11.26 -1.68 -7.35
N GLY A 497 12.50 -1.28 -7.11
CA GLY A 497 12.90 -0.60 -5.89
C GLY A 497 13.74 0.63 -6.17
N LEU A 498 13.84 1.49 -5.17
CA LEU A 498 14.72 2.66 -5.18
C LEU A 498 15.59 2.63 -3.93
N MET A 499 16.88 2.86 -4.11
CA MET A 499 17.80 3.16 -3.02
C MET A 499 18.48 4.50 -3.30
N THR A 500 18.49 5.37 -2.28
CA THR A 500 19.13 6.69 -2.34
C THR A 500 20.16 6.81 -1.23
N GLY A 501 21.16 7.63 -1.41
CA GLY A 501 22.16 7.88 -0.38
C GLY A 501 23.31 8.73 -0.89
N GLU A 502 24.17 9.14 0.03
CA GLU A 502 25.34 9.92 -0.30
C GLU A 502 26.52 8.99 -0.65
N VAL A 503 27.12 9.22 -1.81
CA VAL A 503 28.34 8.54 -2.27
C VAL A 503 29.34 9.62 -2.66
N ASP A 504 30.49 9.63 -1.97
CA ASP A 504 31.57 10.58 -2.20
C ASP A 504 31.13 12.06 -2.20
N GLY A 505 30.25 12.42 -1.24
CA GLY A 505 29.71 13.78 -1.06
C GLY A 505 28.64 14.19 -2.07
N LYS A 506 28.09 13.24 -2.85
CA LYS A 506 27.00 13.49 -3.81
C LYS A 506 25.81 12.57 -3.54
N GLN A 507 24.62 13.13 -3.65
CA GLN A 507 23.41 12.31 -3.63
C GLN A 507 23.38 11.38 -4.85
N LYS A 508 23.21 10.09 -4.60
CA LYS A 508 23.03 9.05 -5.63
C LYS A 508 21.71 8.33 -5.42
N ALA A 509 21.01 8.09 -6.50
CA ALA A 509 19.79 7.28 -6.52
C ALA A 509 19.98 6.16 -7.55
N VAL A 510 19.63 4.93 -7.18
CA VAL A 510 19.66 3.77 -8.06
C VAL A 510 18.32 3.05 -8.03
N THR A 511 17.82 2.67 -9.21
CA THR A 511 16.63 1.85 -9.36
C THR A 511 17.00 0.38 -9.48
N LEU A 512 16.23 -0.48 -8.82
CA LEU A 512 16.42 -1.92 -8.81
C LEU A 512 15.28 -2.61 -9.54
N THR A 513 15.57 -3.48 -10.48
CA THR A 513 14.57 -4.29 -11.19
C THR A 513 14.45 -5.66 -10.52
N ASP A 514 13.23 -6.14 -10.27
CA ASP A 514 12.95 -7.42 -9.63
C ASP A 514 13.60 -7.54 -8.24
N ILE A 515 13.08 -6.75 -7.30
CA ILE A 515 13.60 -6.69 -5.93
C ILE A 515 13.31 -7.95 -5.13
N LEU A 516 14.29 -8.32 -4.28
CA LEU A 516 14.15 -9.33 -3.25
C LEU A 516 13.37 -8.81 -2.04
N GLY A 517 12.88 -9.72 -1.18
CA GLY A 517 12.19 -9.32 0.06
C GLY A 517 13.03 -8.46 1.00
N ALA A 518 14.32 -8.72 1.09
CA ALA A 518 15.24 -7.89 1.89
C ALA A 518 15.46 -6.50 1.26
N GLU A 519 15.53 -6.41 -0.07
CA GLU A 519 15.67 -5.13 -0.78
C GLU A 519 14.40 -4.27 -0.66
N ASP A 520 13.22 -4.88 -0.60
CA ASP A 520 11.95 -4.20 -0.25
C ASP A 520 12.03 -3.56 1.15
N GLY A 521 12.51 -4.31 2.15
CA GLY A 521 12.64 -3.82 3.52
C GLY A 521 13.77 -2.79 3.73
N PHE A 522 14.81 -2.82 2.93
CA PHE A 522 16.00 -1.99 3.07
C PHE A 522 16.05 -0.81 2.09
N GLY A 523 15.21 -0.82 1.07
CA GLY A 523 15.06 0.27 0.12
C GLY A 523 14.34 1.50 0.69
N ASP A 524 14.28 2.55 -0.11
CA ASP A 524 13.56 3.79 0.22
C ASP A 524 12.17 3.82 -0.42
N MET A 525 11.96 3.05 -1.49
CA MET A 525 10.68 2.89 -2.18
C MET A 525 10.60 1.50 -2.80
N ASP A 526 9.44 0.88 -2.73
CA ASP A 526 9.03 -0.23 -3.59
C ASP A 526 7.93 0.24 -4.56
N PHE A 527 8.01 -0.22 -5.79
CA PHE A 527 7.05 0.10 -6.84
C PHE A 527 6.70 -1.16 -7.64
N LYS A 528 5.42 -1.51 -7.65
CA LYS A 528 4.90 -2.68 -8.38
C LYS A 528 4.23 -2.22 -9.65
N VAL A 529 4.64 -2.80 -10.75
CA VAL A 529 4.15 -2.47 -12.08
C VAL A 529 3.64 -3.74 -12.77
N ALA A 530 2.48 -3.64 -13.39
CA ALA A 530 1.94 -4.66 -14.27
C ALA A 530 1.34 -4.02 -15.52
N GLY A 531 1.47 -4.69 -16.65
CA GLY A 531 0.96 -4.17 -17.91
C GLY A 531 1.15 -5.14 -19.06
N THR A 532 0.68 -4.70 -20.21
CA THR A 532 0.86 -5.33 -21.52
C THR A 532 2.05 -4.69 -22.25
N ARG A 533 2.40 -5.25 -23.42
CA ARG A 533 3.43 -4.71 -24.28
C ARG A 533 2.83 -3.73 -25.29
#